data_05bb7821d5dadbc41eea49d030d333c7
#
_entry.id   05bb7821d5dadbc41eea49d030d333c7
#
_cell.length_a   1.000
_cell.length_b   1.000
_cell.length_c   1.000
_cell.angle_alpha   90.00
_cell.angle_beta   90.00
_cell.angle_gamma   90.00
#
_symmetry.space_group_name_H-M   'P 1'
#
loop_
_entity.id
_entity.type
_entity.pdbx_description
1 polymer ?
#
loop_
_entity_poly.entity_id
_entity_poly.type
_entity_poly.pdbx_seq_one_letter_code
_entity_poly.pdbx_strand_id
1 'polypeptide(L)'
;MKQKILMTIMCLCLFSWANSQEKFNGIDSSMGNLYRLSDAKTRSISPENFTGEKGKGGMADPKNEERNVANARHAARDLGQGWKVNPFIIINPKETFTLAEIDESGCIQHIWMTPTGNWRFSILRIYWDDEKEPSVECPVGDFFGMGWGEYAHLNSLAVCVNPGSAFNSYWQMPFRKKCKITMENLADAPMRLYYQIDYSLTEVPEDAAYFHAQFRRTNPVPYKDVYTIVDGIKGKGHYVGTCMAWQVNNNRWWGEGEIKFFMDGDKQFPTICGTGTEDYFCGSYNFDRGGKYIEFSTPYAGLHQVIRPDGTYRANQRFGMYRWHITDPIRFEKDLKVTIQDLGWRADRRYLAQRSDISSVAFWYQQEPHRTFPELPSKDDLEVN
;
A
#
# COMPACT_ATOMS: atom_id res chain seq x y z
N MET A 1 -65.78 -15.70 -8.83
CA MET A 1 -65.10 -14.50 -9.32
C MET A 1 -64.04 -13.93 -8.37
N LYS A 2 -64.26 -13.87 -7.04
CA LYS A 2 -63.30 -13.32 -6.06
C LYS A 2 -61.99 -14.12 -5.91
N GLN A 3 -61.98 -15.44 -6.10
CA GLN A 3 -60.80 -16.28 -5.99
C GLN A 3 -59.83 -16.16 -7.17
N LYS A 4 -60.34 -15.88 -8.40
CA LYS A 4 -59.49 -15.68 -9.57
C LYS A 4 -58.78 -14.34 -9.59
N ILE A 5 -59.36 -13.30 -8.98
CA ILE A 5 -58.76 -11.97 -8.86
C ILE A 5 -57.62 -11.98 -7.83
N LEU A 6 -57.74 -12.75 -6.73
CA LEU A 6 -56.67 -12.88 -5.74
C LEU A 6 -55.42 -13.61 -6.26
N MET A 7 -55.62 -14.61 -7.12
CA MET A 7 -54.50 -15.34 -7.74
C MET A 7 -53.73 -14.51 -8.79
N THR A 8 -54.44 -13.62 -9.50
CA THR A 8 -53.79 -12.76 -10.52
C THR A 8 -52.97 -11.63 -9.87
N ILE A 9 -53.40 -11.10 -8.71
CA ILE A 9 -52.66 -10.10 -7.95
C ILE A 9 -51.40 -10.71 -7.29
N MET A 10 -51.49 -11.96 -6.80
CA MET A 10 -50.34 -12.67 -6.24
C MET A 10 -49.26 -13.02 -7.28
N CYS A 11 -49.66 -13.31 -8.54
CA CYS A 11 -48.69 -13.51 -9.63
C CYS A 11 -48.04 -12.20 -10.09
N LEU A 12 -48.68 -11.06 -10.03
CA LEU A 12 -48.10 -9.77 -10.41
C LEU A 12 -47.10 -9.25 -9.37
N CYS A 13 -47.22 -9.62 -8.09
CA CYS A 13 -46.26 -9.28 -7.05
C CYS A 13 -44.99 -10.16 -7.06
N LEU A 14 -45.00 -11.30 -7.75
CA LEU A 14 -43.83 -12.18 -7.86
C LEU A 14 -42.89 -11.86 -9.06
N PHE A 15 -43.34 -10.99 -9.97
CA PHE A 15 -42.56 -10.59 -11.12
C PHE A 15 -41.73 -9.30 -10.95
N SER A 16 -41.79 -8.63 -9.79
CA SER A 16 -41.00 -7.43 -9.50
C SER A 16 -39.65 -7.69 -8.82
N TRP A 17 -39.28 -8.94 -8.62
CA TRP A 17 -37.93 -9.33 -8.26
C TRP A 17 -37.16 -9.84 -9.51
N ALA A 18 -37.21 -9.08 -10.59
CA ALA A 18 -36.16 -9.21 -11.59
C ALA A 18 -34.88 -8.69 -10.92
N ASN A 19 -33.98 -9.60 -10.53
CA ASN A 19 -32.60 -9.26 -10.26
C ASN A 19 -32.11 -8.45 -11.46
N SER A 20 -32.10 -7.12 -11.37
CA SER A 20 -31.26 -6.33 -12.25
C SER A 20 -29.84 -6.74 -11.90
N GLN A 21 -29.24 -7.58 -12.72
CA GLN A 21 -27.84 -7.90 -12.62
C GLN A 21 -27.14 -6.54 -12.65
N GLU A 22 -26.51 -6.13 -11.55
CA GLU A 22 -25.83 -4.84 -11.48
C GLU A 22 -24.88 -4.74 -12.68
N LYS A 23 -25.02 -3.65 -13.39
CA LYS A 23 -24.17 -3.37 -14.57
C LYS A 23 -22.73 -3.27 -14.09
N PHE A 24 -21.82 -3.99 -14.74
CA PHE A 24 -20.40 -3.90 -14.43
C PHE A 24 -19.93 -2.44 -14.54
N ASN A 25 -19.39 -1.89 -13.45
CA ASN A 25 -19.02 -0.47 -13.33
C ASN A 25 -17.55 -0.17 -13.69
N GLY A 26 -16.77 -1.20 -14.07
CA GLY A 26 -15.36 -1.06 -14.43
C GLY A 26 -14.37 -1.10 -13.26
N ILE A 27 -14.86 -1.22 -12.02
CA ILE A 27 -14.03 -1.56 -10.86
C ILE A 27 -13.86 -3.09 -10.82
N ASP A 28 -12.79 -3.56 -10.19
CA ASP A 28 -12.47 -4.99 -10.08
C ASP A 28 -12.30 -5.69 -11.45
N SER A 29 -11.62 -5.01 -12.37
CA SER A 29 -11.23 -5.62 -13.64
C SER A 29 -10.15 -6.68 -13.44
N SER A 30 -10.36 -7.86 -14.00
CA SER A 30 -9.47 -9.01 -13.91
C SER A 30 -9.44 -9.78 -15.24
N MET A 31 -8.51 -10.71 -15.40
CA MET A 31 -8.47 -11.58 -16.59
C MET A 31 -9.79 -12.32 -16.82
N GLY A 32 -10.57 -12.57 -15.74
CA GLY A 32 -11.85 -13.28 -15.83
C GLY A 32 -13.01 -12.44 -16.35
N ASN A 33 -12.90 -11.10 -16.32
CA ASN A 33 -13.98 -10.19 -16.72
C ASN A 33 -13.54 -9.02 -17.62
N LEU A 34 -12.29 -9.01 -18.08
CA LEU A 34 -11.72 -7.92 -18.89
C LEU A 34 -12.48 -7.68 -20.21
N TYR A 35 -13.18 -8.69 -20.72
CA TYR A 35 -14.02 -8.59 -21.91
C TYR A 35 -15.36 -7.87 -21.69
N ARG A 36 -15.72 -7.58 -20.43
CA ARG A 36 -16.95 -6.86 -20.10
C ARG A 36 -16.74 -5.35 -20.26
N LEU A 37 -17.60 -4.72 -21.01
CA LEU A 37 -17.58 -3.27 -21.17
C LEU A 37 -18.35 -2.59 -20.03
N SER A 38 -17.92 -1.40 -19.66
CA SER A 38 -18.56 -0.53 -18.67
C SER A 38 -18.66 0.90 -19.20
N ASP A 39 -19.40 1.77 -18.49
CA ASP A 39 -19.48 3.19 -18.79
C ASP A 39 -18.37 4.00 -18.06
N ALA A 40 -17.46 3.32 -17.35
CA ALA A 40 -16.34 3.94 -16.68
C ALA A 40 -15.44 4.70 -17.67
N LYS A 41 -14.95 5.86 -17.24
CA LYS A 41 -14.09 6.72 -18.07
C LYS A 41 -12.66 6.62 -17.54
N THR A 42 -11.75 6.05 -18.31
CA THR A 42 -10.33 6.00 -17.97
C THR A 42 -9.72 7.39 -18.01
N ARG A 43 -8.92 7.71 -16.98
CA ARG A 43 -8.15 8.93 -16.83
C ARG A 43 -6.76 8.59 -16.30
N SER A 44 -5.84 9.54 -16.48
CA SER A 44 -4.48 9.42 -15.94
C SER A 44 -3.93 10.79 -15.56
N ILE A 45 -3.35 10.91 -14.38
CA ILE A 45 -2.62 12.09 -13.93
C ILE A 45 -1.12 11.78 -13.96
N SER A 46 -0.36 12.68 -14.56
CA SER A 46 1.10 12.65 -14.61
C SER A 46 1.64 14.07 -14.76
N PRO A 47 2.95 14.32 -14.69
CA PRO A 47 3.49 15.65 -14.99
C PRO A 47 3.21 16.15 -16.41
N GLU A 48 2.89 15.26 -17.35
CA GLU A 48 2.45 15.63 -18.71
C GLU A 48 0.93 15.93 -18.79
N ASN A 49 0.16 15.68 -17.70
CA ASN A 49 -1.26 16.03 -17.57
C ASN A 49 -1.66 16.07 -16.09
N PHE A 50 -1.42 17.18 -15.43
CA PHE A 50 -1.68 17.33 -13.98
C PHE A 50 -3.16 17.26 -13.59
N THR A 51 -4.07 17.59 -14.50
CA THR A 51 -5.52 17.58 -14.21
C THR A 51 -6.19 16.24 -14.53
N GLY A 52 -5.53 15.37 -15.30
CA GLY A 52 -6.15 14.15 -15.83
C GLY A 52 -7.27 14.40 -16.84
N GLU A 53 -7.51 15.65 -17.25
CA GLU A 53 -8.57 16.00 -18.19
C GLU A 53 -8.36 15.37 -19.58
N LYS A 54 -9.48 15.00 -20.21
CA LYS A 54 -9.49 14.43 -21.54
C LYS A 54 -8.87 15.41 -22.57
N GLY A 55 -7.86 14.93 -23.29
CA GLY A 55 -7.22 15.70 -24.36
C GLY A 55 -6.24 16.78 -23.89
N LYS A 56 -5.81 16.74 -22.60
CA LYS A 56 -4.88 17.72 -22.02
C LYS A 56 -3.46 17.18 -21.82
N GLY A 57 -3.17 15.96 -22.22
CA GLY A 57 -1.82 15.40 -22.15
C GLY A 57 -0.85 15.98 -23.17
N GLY A 58 0.43 16.15 -22.80
CA GLY A 58 1.50 16.60 -23.68
C GLY A 58 1.41 18.08 -24.10
N MET A 59 0.71 18.92 -23.34
CA MET A 59 0.50 20.34 -23.68
C MET A 59 1.62 21.26 -23.20
N ALA A 60 2.62 20.77 -22.47
CA ALA A 60 3.72 21.60 -21.98
C ALA A 60 4.48 22.27 -23.14
N ASP A 61 4.72 23.59 -23.01
CA ASP A 61 5.51 24.34 -23.97
C ASP A 61 6.98 24.34 -23.54
N PRO A 62 7.94 23.87 -24.38
CA PRO A 62 9.35 23.87 -24.05
C PRO A 62 9.94 25.27 -23.87
N LYS A 63 9.23 26.33 -24.24
CA LYS A 63 9.64 27.72 -23.97
C LYS A 63 9.34 28.17 -22.54
N ASN A 64 8.50 27.42 -21.79
CA ASN A 64 8.21 27.73 -20.40
C ASN A 64 9.41 27.38 -19.51
N GLU A 65 9.82 28.33 -18.64
CA GLU A 65 10.95 28.17 -17.73
C GLU A 65 10.55 27.90 -16.28
N GLU A 66 9.25 27.89 -16.01
CA GLU A 66 8.71 27.69 -14.69
C GLU A 66 8.92 26.24 -14.21
N ARG A 67 9.27 26.10 -12.93
CA ARG A 67 9.49 24.78 -12.31
C ARG A 67 8.22 23.93 -12.40
N ASN A 68 8.40 22.66 -12.73
CA ASN A 68 7.34 21.64 -12.88
C ASN A 68 6.37 21.89 -14.06
N VAL A 69 6.70 22.79 -14.97
CA VAL A 69 5.88 23.05 -16.17
C VAL A 69 6.54 22.52 -17.44
N ALA A 70 7.88 22.61 -17.54
CA ALA A 70 8.61 22.12 -18.70
C ALA A 70 10.03 21.63 -18.29
N ASN A 71 10.09 20.72 -17.33
CA ASN A 71 11.35 20.30 -16.71
C ASN A 71 12.34 19.62 -17.68
N ALA A 72 11.87 19.08 -18.80
CA ALA A 72 12.73 18.52 -19.85
C ALA A 72 12.84 19.41 -21.09
N ARG A 73 12.57 20.74 -20.99
CA ARG A 73 12.57 21.68 -22.11
C ARG A 73 13.85 21.66 -22.96
N HIS A 74 15.02 21.49 -22.32
CA HIS A 74 16.27 21.40 -23.06
C HIS A 74 16.37 20.14 -23.91
N ALA A 75 15.85 19.02 -23.45
CA ALA A 75 15.81 17.78 -24.22
C ALA A 75 14.78 17.88 -25.38
N ALA A 76 13.68 18.60 -25.14
CA ALA A 76 12.59 18.77 -26.12
C ALA A 76 12.77 19.97 -27.07
N ARG A 77 13.84 20.77 -26.92
CA ARG A 77 14.02 22.06 -27.63
C ARG A 77 13.89 22.00 -29.15
N ASP A 78 14.29 20.90 -29.75
CA ASP A 78 14.28 20.70 -31.21
C ASP A 78 13.00 19.98 -31.69
N LEU A 79 12.14 19.51 -30.76
CA LEU A 79 10.95 18.71 -31.05
C LEU A 79 9.66 19.53 -30.85
N GLY A 80 9.62 20.43 -29.86
CA GLY A 80 8.50 21.31 -29.59
C GLY A 80 7.39 20.69 -28.73
N GLN A 81 6.27 21.39 -28.70
CA GLN A 81 5.06 20.96 -27.95
C GLN A 81 4.47 19.67 -28.53
N GLY A 82 3.86 18.85 -27.69
CA GLY A 82 3.32 17.53 -28.07
C GLY A 82 4.32 16.40 -27.95
N TRP A 83 5.59 16.71 -27.73
CA TRP A 83 6.64 15.75 -27.38
C TRP A 83 6.83 15.71 -25.85
N LYS A 84 7.74 14.86 -25.37
CA LYS A 84 8.05 14.70 -23.95
C LYS A 84 8.74 15.94 -23.37
N VAL A 85 7.97 16.85 -22.76
CA VAL A 85 8.44 18.16 -22.27
C VAL A 85 8.48 18.23 -20.74
N ASN A 86 7.52 17.62 -20.05
CA ASN A 86 7.42 17.68 -18.57
C ASN A 86 7.25 16.30 -17.93
N PRO A 87 8.21 15.37 -18.09
CA PRO A 87 8.04 13.97 -17.64
C PRO A 87 8.19 13.75 -16.14
N PHE A 88 8.60 14.74 -15.38
CA PHE A 88 8.84 14.65 -13.93
C PHE A 88 8.60 15.98 -13.24
N ILE A 89 8.43 15.91 -11.91
CA ILE A 89 8.42 17.07 -11.03
C ILE A 89 9.67 17.10 -10.15
N ILE A 90 9.95 18.29 -9.61
CA ILE A 90 10.96 18.51 -8.56
C ILE A 90 10.21 18.97 -7.32
N ILE A 91 10.40 18.26 -6.21
CA ILE A 91 9.86 18.61 -4.89
C ILE A 91 11.05 19.08 -4.04
N ASN A 92 11.03 20.34 -3.65
CA ASN A 92 12.11 20.94 -2.85
C ASN A 92 12.15 20.36 -1.43
N PRO A 93 13.23 20.58 -0.68
CA PRO A 93 13.28 20.27 0.73
C PRO A 93 12.09 20.84 1.51
N LYS A 94 11.44 20.01 2.33
CA LYS A 94 10.29 20.34 3.19
C LYS A 94 9.06 20.86 2.44
N GLU A 95 8.98 20.58 1.13
CA GLU A 95 7.82 20.88 0.30
C GLU A 95 6.88 19.67 0.25
N THR A 96 5.58 19.95 0.34
CA THR A 96 4.52 19.00 0.00
C THR A 96 3.94 19.36 -1.36
N PHE A 97 4.01 18.43 -2.32
CA PHE A 97 3.45 18.59 -3.66
C PHE A 97 2.19 17.73 -3.83
N THR A 98 1.14 18.32 -4.38
CA THR A 98 -0.09 17.59 -4.74
C THR A 98 0.13 16.86 -6.07
N LEU A 99 0.18 15.54 -6.03
CA LEU A 99 0.37 14.68 -7.21
C LEU A 99 -0.92 14.52 -8.01
N ALA A 100 -2.05 14.41 -7.31
CA ALA A 100 -3.38 14.27 -7.91
C ALA A 100 -4.44 14.93 -7.02
N GLU A 101 -5.43 15.54 -7.66
CA GLU A 101 -6.67 16.01 -7.05
C GLU A 101 -7.80 15.71 -8.02
N ILE A 102 -8.77 14.87 -7.60
CA ILE A 102 -9.86 14.35 -8.43
C ILE A 102 -11.16 14.64 -7.69
N ASP A 103 -12.04 15.45 -8.29
CA ASP A 103 -13.30 15.92 -7.68
C ASP A 103 -14.53 15.21 -8.27
N GLU A 104 -14.40 13.93 -8.62
CA GLU A 104 -15.47 13.06 -9.11
C GLU A 104 -15.36 11.69 -8.43
N SER A 105 -16.45 10.91 -8.43
CA SER A 105 -16.45 9.51 -7.97
C SER A 105 -15.60 8.61 -8.88
N GLY A 106 -14.80 7.74 -8.30
CA GLY A 106 -13.94 6.85 -9.08
C GLY A 106 -13.12 5.86 -8.26
N CYS A 107 -12.14 5.28 -8.93
CA CYS A 107 -11.23 4.31 -8.33
C CYS A 107 -9.81 4.48 -8.91
N ILE A 108 -8.82 4.67 -8.05
CA ILE A 108 -7.41 4.52 -8.46
C ILE A 108 -7.17 3.05 -8.76
N GLN A 109 -6.60 2.75 -9.92
CA GLN A 109 -6.36 1.39 -10.39
C GLN A 109 -4.88 1.03 -10.47
N HIS A 110 -4.03 2.03 -10.73
CA HIS A 110 -2.59 1.85 -10.81
C HIS A 110 -1.86 3.12 -10.41
N ILE A 111 -0.79 2.98 -9.64
CA ILE A 111 0.15 4.03 -9.33
C ILE A 111 1.54 3.55 -9.74
N TRP A 112 2.17 4.25 -10.68
CA TRP A 112 3.56 4.06 -11.01
C TRP A 112 4.38 5.26 -10.54
N MET A 113 5.52 5.01 -9.90
CA MET A 113 6.44 6.03 -9.42
C MET A 113 7.90 5.60 -9.58
N THR A 114 8.78 6.56 -9.83
CA THR A 114 10.23 6.38 -9.68
C THR A 114 10.83 7.62 -9.02
N PRO A 115 10.88 7.63 -7.67
CA PRO A 115 11.44 8.72 -6.90
C PRO A 115 12.97 8.63 -6.83
N THR A 116 13.64 9.78 -6.91
CA THR A 116 15.05 9.92 -6.50
C THR A 116 15.15 10.33 -5.03
N GLY A 117 16.35 10.32 -4.48
CA GLY A 117 16.59 10.75 -3.10
C GLY A 117 16.33 9.65 -2.06
N ASN A 118 16.04 10.05 -0.84
CA ASN A 118 15.80 9.13 0.27
C ASN A 118 14.32 8.76 0.35
N TRP A 119 13.99 7.50 0.06
CA TRP A 119 12.60 7.02 0.04
C TRP A 119 11.94 6.97 1.41
N ARG A 120 12.73 6.89 2.49
CA ARG A 120 12.23 6.96 3.86
C ARG A 120 11.83 8.38 4.26
N PHE A 121 12.43 9.40 3.63
CA PHE A 121 12.10 10.82 3.82
C PHE A 121 11.09 11.37 2.82
N SER A 122 10.53 10.53 1.97
CA SER A 122 9.51 10.87 0.98
C SER A 122 8.17 10.30 1.44
N ILE A 123 7.28 11.15 1.96
CA ILE A 123 6.04 10.73 2.60
C ILE A 123 4.88 10.81 1.62
N LEU A 124 4.30 9.65 1.32
CA LEU A 124 3.08 9.52 0.51
C LEU A 124 1.86 9.64 1.44
N ARG A 125 0.93 10.55 1.09
CA ARG A 125 -0.38 10.65 1.73
C ARG A 125 -1.50 10.60 0.71
N ILE A 126 -2.59 9.92 1.08
CA ILE A 126 -3.82 9.87 0.28
C ILE A 126 -4.99 10.18 1.20
N TYR A 127 -5.90 11.03 0.70
CA TYR A 127 -7.10 11.50 1.41
C TYR A 127 -8.33 11.19 0.56
N TRP A 128 -9.38 10.68 1.19
CA TRP A 128 -10.65 10.36 0.54
C TRP A 128 -11.74 11.35 0.96
N ASP A 129 -12.59 11.73 -0.01
CA ASP A 129 -13.89 12.38 0.21
C ASP A 129 -13.88 13.57 1.18
N ASP A 130 -12.91 14.47 1.05
CA ASP A 130 -12.70 15.67 1.89
C ASP A 130 -12.30 15.38 3.34
N GLU A 131 -11.86 14.15 3.67
CA GLU A 131 -11.27 13.86 4.98
C GLU A 131 -10.03 14.73 5.22
N LYS A 132 -9.89 15.22 6.45
CA LYS A 132 -8.75 16.05 6.84
C LYS A 132 -7.52 15.22 7.17
N GLU A 133 -7.75 14.06 7.77
CA GLU A 133 -6.72 13.12 8.13
C GLU A 133 -6.43 12.17 6.95
N PRO A 134 -5.18 11.83 6.68
CA PRO A 134 -4.85 10.92 5.61
C PRO A 134 -5.28 9.49 5.92
N SER A 135 -5.88 8.81 4.96
CA SER A 135 -6.17 7.38 5.03
C SER A 135 -4.95 6.52 4.63
N VAL A 136 -4.00 7.10 3.91
CA VAL A 136 -2.68 6.53 3.64
C VAL A 136 -1.63 7.52 4.11
N GLU A 137 -0.73 7.09 5.00
CA GLU A 137 0.40 7.88 5.45
C GLU A 137 1.61 6.99 5.72
N CYS A 138 2.59 7.05 4.84
CA CYS A 138 3.80 6.24 4.97
C CYS A 138 4.95 6.75 4.10
N PRO A 139 6.21 6.44 4.46
CA PRO A 139 7.34 6.61 3.56
C PRO A 139 7.11 5.82 2.27
N VAL A 140 7.43 6.42 1.14
CA VAL A 140 7.17 5.82 -0.18
C VAL A 140 7.90 4.49 -0.36
N GLY A 141 9.13 4.35 0.14
CA GLY A 141 9.85 3.08 0.09
C GLY A 141 9.12 1.98 0.82
N ASP A 142 8.63 2.25 2.03
CA ASP A 142 7.92 1.28 2.86
C ASP A 142 6.57 0.86 2.25
N PHE A 143 5.85 1.80 1.62
CA PHE A 143 4.61 1.48 0.90
C PHE A 143 4.84 0.45 -0.21
N PHE A 144 5.97 0.52 -0.89
CA PHE A 144 6.33 -0.40 -1.97
C PHE A 144 7.25 -1.56 -1.52
N GLY A 145 7.43 -1.76 -0.20
CA GLY A 145 8.22 -2.86 0.35
C GLY A 145 9.73 -2.62 0.37
N MET A 146 10.19 -1.41 0.06
CA MET A 146 11.62 -1.02 0.06
C MET A 146 11.99 -0.26 1.33
N GLY A 147 11.64 -0.80 2.49
CA GLY A 147 11.80 -0.13 3.80
C GLY A 147 13.25 0.14 4.21
N TRP A 148 14.22 -0.49 3.57
CA TRP A 148 15.65 -0.24 3.83
C TRP A 148 16.24 0.83 2.90
N GLY A 149 15.43 1.47 2.04
CA GLY A 149 15.92 2.49 1.12
C GLY A 149 16.80 1.97 0.00
N GLU A 150 16.91 0.66 -0.14
CA GLU A 150 17.68 -0.02 -1.18
C GLU A 150 16.74 -0.82 -2.10
N TYR A 151 17.09 -0.88 -3.38
CA TYR A 151 16.33 -1.63 -4.38
C TYR A 151 16.41 -3.13 -4.11
N ALA A 152 15.25 -3.78 -4.18
CA ALA A 152 15.10 -5.22 -4.35
C ALA A 152 13.99 -5.49 -5.37
N HIS A 153 14.10 -6.60 -6.10
CA HIS A 153 13.03 -7.01 -7.01
C HIS A 153 11.86 -7.60 -6.21
N LEU A 154 10.69 -6.98 -6.34
CA LEU A 154 9.44 -7.46 -5.76
C LEU A 154 8.43 -7.68 -6.88
N ASN A 155 7.88 -8.89 -6.98
CA ASN A 155 6.89 -9.26 -7.98
C ASN A 155 5.68 -9.91 -7.31
N SER A 156 4.59 -9.15 -7.18
CA SER A 156 3.35 -9.64 -6.57
C SER A 156 2.12 -9.06 -7.26
N LEU A 157 0.92 -9.50 -6.85
CA LEU A 157 -0.33 -9.00 -7.44
C LEU A 157 -0.62 -7.54 -7.07
N ALA A 158 -0.30 -7.15 -5.84
CA ALA A 158 -0.66 -5.82 -5.33
C ALA A 158 0.45 -4.78 -5.51
N VAL A 159 1.71 -5.19 -5.42
CA VAL A 159 2.88 -4.31 -5.50
C VAL A 159 3.97 -4.97 -6.33
N CYS A 160 4.57 -4.20 -7.24
CA CYS A 160 5.76 -4.62 -7.97
C CYS A 160 6.83 -3.54 -7.90
N VAL A 161 8.09 -3.95 -7.72
CA VAL A 161 9.26 -3.07 -7.82
C VAL A 161 10.22 -3.65 -8.85
N ASN A 162 10.33 -2.94 -9.97
CA ASN A 162 11.10 -3.37 -11.13
C ASN A 162 12.48 -2.68 -11.16
N PRO A 163 13.46 -3.18 -11.95
CA PRO A 163 14.77 -2.58 -12.08
C PRO A 163 14.74 -1.07 -12.34
N GLY A 164 15.64 -0.33 -11.70
CA GLY A 164 15.67 1.12 -11.71
C GLY A 164 14.70 1.75 -10.70
N SER A 165 14.23 0.97 -9.72
CA SER A 165 13.32 1.43 -8.65
C SER A 165 11.98 1.97 -9.19
N ALA A 166 11.42 1.26 -10.16
CA ALA A 166 10.09 1.52 -10.68
C ALA A 166 9.05 0.89 -9.74
N PHE A 167 8.44 1.71 -8.92
CA PHE A 167 7.44 1.35 -7.93
C PHE A 167 6.06 1.28 -8.59
N ASN A 168 5.33 0.17 -8.38
CA ASN A 168 3.99 -0.05 -8.91
C ASN A 168 3.05 -0.53 -7.83
N SER A 169 1.88 0.06 -7.75
CA SER A 169 0.77 -0.39 -6.90
C SER A 169 -0.46 -0.66 -7.77
N TYR A 170 -1.06 -1.81 -7.56
CA TYR A 170 -2.30 -2.27 -8.21
C TYR A 170 -3.45 -2.40 -7.21
N TRP A 171 -3.31 -1.87 -6.00
CA TRP A 171 -4.42 -1.77 -5.06
C TRP A 171 -5.55 -0.96 -5.66
N GLN A 172 -6.76 -1.52 -5.69
CA GLN A 172 -7.97 -0.80 -6.07
C GLN A 172 -8.35 0.16 -4.93
N MET A 173 -8.44 1.46 -5.22
CA MET A 173 -8.71 2.47 -4.19
C MET A 173 -9.94 3.28 -4.59
N PRO A 174 -11.17 2.83 -4.25
CA PRO A 174 -12.41 3.53 -4.56
C PRO A 174 -12.59 4.77 -3.68
N PHE A 175 -13.22 5.81 -4.26
CA PHE A 175 -13.61 7.04 -3.57
C PHE A 175 -14.90 7.58 -4.18
N ARG A 176 -15.79 8.19 -3.35
CA ARG A 176 -17.15 8.55 -3.78
C ARG A 176 -17.30 9.98 -4.26
N LYS A 177 -16.40 10.88 -3.81
CA LYS A 177 -16.49 12.31 -4.13
C LYS A 177 -15.16 12.88 -4.57
N LYS A 178 -14.10 12.55 -3.83
CA LYS A 178 -12.80 13.18 -4.01
C LYS A 178 -11.65 12.25 -3.66
N CYS A 179 -10.54 12.38 -4.40
CA CYS A 179 -9.25 11.80 -4.07
C CYS A 179 -8.18 12.86 -4.13
N LYS A 180 -7.38 12.99 -3.06
CA LYS A 180 -6.18 13.82 -3.06
C LYS A 180 -4.97 12.99 -2.70
N ILE A 181 -3.91 13.08 -3.51
CA ILE A 181 -2.64 12.37 -3.30
C ILE A 181 -1.52 13.40 -3.23
N THR A 182 -0.70 13.32 -2.17
CA THR A 182 0.43 14.23 -1.97
C THR A 182 1.73 13.47 -1.73
N MET A 183 2.84 14.11 -2.04
CA MET A 183 4.19 13.67 -1.67
C MET A 183 4.91 14.80 -0.94
N GLU A 184 5.38 14.53 0.26
CA GLU A 184 6.21 15.45 1.05
C GLU A 184 7.67 15.01 1.01
N ASN A 185 8.59 15.95 0.82
CA ASN A 185 10.02 15.73 0.87
C ASN A 185 10.60 16.24 2.20
N LEU A 186 10.87 15.36 3.14
CA LEU A 186 11.52 15.70 4.43
C LEU A 186 13.05 15.84 4.33
N ALA A 187 13.66 15.46 3.20
CA ALA A 187 15.10 15.56 3.00
C ALA A 187 15.56 17.01 2.87
N ASP A 188 16.87 17.23 3.01
CA ASP A 188 17.51 18.55 2.85
C ASP A 188 17.99 18.82 1.41
N ALA A 189 17.68 17.92 0.48
CA ALA A 189 17.94 18.06 -0.95
C ALA A 189 16.65 17.88 -1.77
N PRO A 190 16.54 18.53 -2.94
CA PRO A 190 15.39 18.33 -3.82
C PRO A 190 15.30 16.87 -4.29
N MET A 191 14.08 16.34 -4.37
CA MET A 191 13.81 15.06 -5.01
C MET A 191 13.19 15.28 -6.40
N ARG A 192 13.53 14.37 -7.32
CA ARG A 192 12.86 14.25 -8.61
C ARG A 192 11.90 13.07 -8.55
N LEU A 193 10.68 13.30 -9.01
CA LEU A 193 9.65 12.26 -9.07
C LEU A 193 9.08 12.18 -10.48
N TYR A 194 9.22 11.00 -11.11
CA TYR A 194 8.43 10.59 -12.25
C TYR A 194 7.25 9.80 -11.70
N TYR A 195 6.03 10.07 -12.19
CA TYR A 195 4.86 9.34 -11.72
C TYR A 195 3.74 9.32 -12.74
N GLN A 196 2.88 8.33 -12.61
CA GLN A 196 1.61 8.23 -13.31
C GLN A 196 0.60 7.55 -12.39
N ILE A 197 -0.60 8.13 -12.30
CA ILE A 197 -1.72 7.66 -11.51
C ILE A 197 -2.87 7.39 -12.47
N ASP A 198 -3.18 6.12 -12.70
CA ASP A 198 -4.25 5.69 -13.59
C ASP A 198 -5.50 5.39 -12.78
N TYR A 199 -6.64 5.94 -13.21
CA TYR A 199 -7.91 5.81 -12.50
C TYR A 199 -9.09 5.74 -13.46
N SER A 200 -10.20 5.25 -12.97
CA SER A 200 -11.50 5.32 -13.63
C SER A 200 -12.45 6.23 -12.89
N LEU A 201 -13.18 7.05 -13.64
CA LEU A 201 -14.35 7.78 -13.14
C LEU A 201 -15.56 6.90 -13.37
N THR A 202 -16.23 6.52 -12.28
CA THR A 202 -17.36 5.62 -12.29
C THR A 202 -18.12 5.71 -10.95
N GLU A 203 -19.34 5.21 -10.93
CA GLU A 203 -20.09 5.06 -9.69
C GLU A 203 -19.46 3.97 -8.81
N VAL A 204 -19.21 4.30 -7.55
CA VAL A 204 -18.62 3.41 -6.55
C VAL A 204 -19.76 2.73 -5.77
N PRO A 205 -19.76 1.38 -5.65
CA PRO A 205 -20.78 0.65 -4.90
C PRO A 205 -20.89 1.12 -3.44
N GLU A 206 -22.09 1.10 -2.88
CA GLU A 206 -22.34 1.54 -1.49
C GLU A 206 -21.58 0.69 -0.46
N ASP A 207 -21.35 -0.59 -0.76
CA ASP A 207 -20.59 -1.52 0.09
C ASP A 207 -19.07 -1.44 -0.09
N ALA A 208 -18.56 -0.66 -1.05
CA ALA A 208 -17.12 -0.46 -1.22
C ALA A 208 -16.54 0.29 -0.01
N ALA A 209 -15.47 -0.25 0.55
CA ALA A 209 -14.71 0.36 1.63
C ALA A 209 -13.50 1.14 1.07
N TYR A 210 -13.01 2.11 1.84
CA TYR A 210 -11.87 2.92 1.46
C TYR A 210 -10.55 2.23 1.82
N PHE A 211 -9.55 2.41 0.98
CA PHE A 211 -8.21 1.87 1.18
C PHE A 211 -7.42 2.68 2.19
N HIS A 212 -6.70 1.99 3.07
CA HIS A 212 -5.86 2.57 4.12
C HIS A 212 -4.47 1.93 4.11
N ALA A 213 -3.46 2.73 4.47
CA ALA A 213 -2.12 2.24 4.74
C ALA A 213 -1.44 3.07 5.83
N GLN A 214 -0.90 2.41 6.85
CA GLN A 214 -0.26 3.06 8.00
C GLN A 214 1.13 2.50 8.24
N PHE A 215 2.11 3.41 8.32
CA PHE A 215 3.48 3.10 8.70
C PHE A 215 3.66 3.10 10.22
N ARG A 216 4.48 2.18 10.72
CA ARG A 216 5.02 2.19 12.08
C ARG A 216 6.47 1.75 12.09
N ARG A 217 7.25 2.22 13.05
CA ARG A 217 8.60 1.76 13.36
C ARG A 217 8.81 1.73 14.87
N THR A 218 9.54 0.72 15.34
CA THR A 218 10.06 0.65 16.71
C THR A 218 11.52 0.21 16.63
N ASN A 219 12.42 1.05 17.10
CA ASN A 219 13.86 0.82 17.07
C ASN A 219 14.53 1.26 18.39
N PRO A 220 14.99 0.31 19.21
CA PRO A 220 14.71 -1.13 19.17
C PRO A 220 13.36 -1.46 19.79
N VAL A 221 12.81 -2.64 19.46
CA VAL A 221 11.66 -3.19 20.20
C VAL A 221 12.05 -3.39 21.66
N PRO A 222 11.28 -2.91 22.64
CA PRO A 222 11.60 -3.07 24.06
C PRO A 222 11.64 -4.56 24.47
N TYR A 223 12.55 -4.91 25.36
CA TYR A 223 12.75 -6.31 25.80
C TYR A 223 11.47 -6.94 26.36
N LYS A 224 11.04 -8.05 25.79
CA LYS A 224 9.79 -8.77 26.10
C LYS A 224 8.51 -8.04 25.72
N ASP A 225 8.60 -6.98 24.95
CA ASP A 225 7.45 -6.35 24.35
C ASP A 225 7.16 -6.94 22.96
N VAL A 226 6.03 -6.58 22.37
CA VAL A 226 5.64 -6.96 21.03
C VAL A 226 5.70 -5.78 20.09
N TYR A 227 6.04 -6.01 18.83
CA TYR A 227 5.92 -4.97 17.81
C TYR A 227 4.45 -4.82 17.39
N THR A 228 3.95 -3.58 17.41
CA THR A 228 2.59 -3.25 16.94
C THR A 228 2.63 -2.86 15.48
N ILE A 229 2.04 -3.70 14.62
CA ILE A 229 1.89 -3.44 13.18
C ILE A 229 0.82 -2.37 12.95
N VAL A 230 -0.34 -2.53 13.57
CA VAL A 230 -1.42 -1.53 13.58
C VAL A 230 -2.27 -1.69 14.84
N ASP A 231 -2.80 -0.58 15.34
CA ASP A 231 -3.71 -0.54 16.49
C ASP A 231 -4.65 0.66 16.37
N GLY A 232 -5.80 0.56 17.03
CA GLY A 232 -6.77 1.64 17.11
C GLY A 232 -7.74 1.69 15.92
N ILE A 233 -7.71 0.74 14.99
CA ILE A 233 -8.71 0.64 13.94
C ILE A 233 -10.08 0.41 14.58
N LYS A 234 -11.09 1.21 14.20
CA LYS A 234 -12.46 1.12 14.64
C LYS A 234 -13.42 1.19 13.47
N GLY A 235 -14.46 0.37 13.51
CA GLY A 235 -15.44 0.23 12.42
C GLY A 235 -15.29 -1.11 11.71
N LYS A 236 -16.03 -1.28 10.64
CA LYS A 236 -16.04 -2.49 9.80
C LYS A 236 -15.02 -2.41 8.68
N GLY A 237 -14.34 -3.51 8.44
CA GLY A 237 -13.34 -3.57 7.37
C GLY A 237 -12.70 -4.95 7.21
N HIS A 238 -11.63 -4.98 6.44
CA HIS A 238 -10.80 -6.17 6.31
C HIS A 238 -9.33 -5.80 6.05
N TYR A 239 -8.46 -6.46 6.78
CA TYR A 239 -7.01 -6.34 6.63
C TYR A 239 -6.55 -7.13 5.40
N VAL A 240 -5.73 -6.50 4.55
CA VAL A 240 -5.32 -7.09 3.27
C VAL A 240 -3.83 -7.26 3.12
N GLY A 241 -3.01 -6.76 4.05
CA GLY A 241 -1.58 -7.02 3.92
C GLY A 241 -0.64 -6.30 4.87
N THR A 242 0.60 -6.77 4.84
CA THR A 242 1.74 -6.23 5.58
C THR A 242 2.95 -6.16 4.66
N CYS A 243 3.62 -5.01 4.58
CA CYS A 243 5.05 -4.92 4.26
C CYS A 243 5.84 -4.79 5.55
N MET A 244 6.99 -5.42 5.65
CA MET A 244 7.81 -5.38 6.85
C MET A 244 9.30 -5.32 6.52
N ALA A 245 10.01 -4.39 7.17
CA ALA A 245 11.45 -4.32 7.19
C ALA A 245 11.94 -4.66 8.61
N TRP A 246 12.82 -5.64 8.71
CA TRP A 246 13.26 -6.21 9.99
C TRP A 246 14.77 -6.33 10.03
N GLN A 247 15.42 -5.62 10.94
CA GLN A 247 16.86 -5.78 11.21
C GLN A 247 17.04 -6.51 12.54
N VAL A 248 17.76 -7.63 12.50
CA VAL A 248 18.04 -8.45 13.67
C VAL A 248 19.29 -7.98 14.40
N ASN A 249 19.23 -7.91 15.72
CA ASN A 249 20.35 -7.51 16.57
C ASN A 249 21.02 -8.68 17.29
N ASN A 250 20.56 -9.90 17.06
CA ASN A 250 21.06 -11.12 17.69
C ASN A 250 21.59 -12.12 16.66
N ASN A 251 22.57 -12.95 17.05
CA ASN A 251 22.90 -14.14 16.30
C ASN A 251 21.83 -15.23 16.53
N ARG A 252 21.78 -16.21 15.67
CA ARG A 252 20.86 -17.34 15.61
C ARG A 252 19.56 -16.99 14.90
N TRP A 253 18.67 -17.97 14.79
CA TRP A 253 17.37 -17.76 14.17
C TRP A 253 16.52 -16.77 15.00
N TRP A 254 15.88 -15.87 14.28
CA TRP A 254 15.23 -14.67 14.81
C TRP A 254 13.71 -14.64 14.62
N GLY A 255 13.16 -15.51 13.78
CA GLY A 255 11.79 -15.38 13.27
C GLY A 255 10.79 -16.36 13.89
N GLU A 256 10.88 -16.67 15.20
CA GLU A 256 9.90 -17.50 15.93
C GLU A 256 8.64 -16.73 16.33
N GLY A 257 8.61 -15.42 16.10
CA GLY A 257 7.57 -14.53 16.60
C GLY A 257 6.22 -14.75 15.92
N GLU A 258 5.18 -14.96 16.72
CA GLU A 258 3.81 -15.11 16.24
C GLU A 258 3.18 -13.78 15.91
N ILE A 259 2.59 -13.65 14.71
CA ILE A 259 1.65 -12.57 14.42
C ILE A 259 0.30 -12.85 15.06
N LYS A 260 -0.36 -11.80 15.58
CA LYS A 260 -1.65 -11.91 16.28
C LYS A 260 -2.62 -10.85 15.80
N PHE A 261 -3.83 -11.28 15.47
CA PHE A 261 -4.93 -10.39 15.10
C PHE A 261 -5.99 -10.42 16.20
N PHE A 262 -6.09 -9.28 16.91
CA PHE A 262 -7.12 -9.02 17.89
C PHE A 262 -8.22 -8.26 17.21
N MET A 263 -9.44 -8.79 17.20
CA MET A 263 -10.56 -8.18 16.51
C MET A 263 -11.87 -8.33 17.27
N ASP A 264 -12.79 -7.44 17.01
CA ASP A 264 -14.18 -7.48 17.48
C ASP A 264 -14.34 -7.55 18.99
N GLY A 265 -13.42 -6.88 19.71
CA GLY A 265 -13.42 -6.80 21.16
C GLY A 265 -12.50 -7.78 21.86
N ASP A 266 -11.66 -8.50 21.14
CA ASP A 266 -10.58 -9.31 21.74
C ASP A 266 -9.71 -8.46 22.66
N LYS A 267 -9.35 -8.99 23.83
CA LYS A 267 -8.54 -8.27 24.81
C LYS A 267 -7.24 -9.00 25.16
N GLN A 268 -7.37 -10.16 25.77
CA GLN A 268 -6.23 -10.93 26.28
C GLN A 268 -5.67 -11.89 25.22
N PHE A 269 -6.53 -12.52 24.46
CA PHE A 269 -6.17 -13.51 23.45
C PHE A 269 -6.71 -13.09 22.08
N PRO A 270 -5.94 -13.30 21.00
CA PRO A 270 -6.37 -12.95 19.65
C PRO A 270 -7.32 -13.99 19.07
N THR A 271 -8.15 -13.58 18.13
CA THR A 271 -8.92 -14.53 17.29
C THR A 271 -8.01 -15.31 16.34
N ILE A 272 -6.96 -14.66 15.78
CA ILE A 272 -5.98 -15.33 14.92
C ILE A 272 -4.60 -15.21 15.55
N CYS A 273 -3.91 -16.35 15.66
CA CYS A 273 -2.54 -16.47 16.13
C CYS A 273 -1.73 -17.28 15.13
N GLY A 274 -0.64 -16.73 14.63
CA GLY A 274 0.31 -17.42 13.77
C GLY A 274 1.23 -18.37 14.56
N THR A 275 2.20 -18.98 13.89
CA THR A 275 3.13 -19.95 14.45
C THR A 275 4.59 -19.51 14.38
N GLY A 276 4.92 -18.52 13.52
CA GLY A 276 6.24 -17.96 13.37
C GLY A 276 6.25 -16.81 12.38
N THR A 277 7.30 -16.01 12.38
CA THR A 277 7.45 -14.88 11.45
C THR A 277 7.58 -15.39 10.01
N GLU A 278 8.43 -16.39 9.76
CA GLU A 278 8.57 -16.96 8.42
C GLU A 278 7.29 -17.62 7.91
N ASP A 279 6.52 -18.23 8.81
CA ASP A 279 5.26 -18.90 8.49
C ASP A 279 4.22 -17.87 8.02
N TYR A 280 4.17 -16.70 8.71
CA TYR A 280 3.29 -15.63 8.31
C TYR A 280 3.62 -15.12 6.89
N PHE A 281 4.89 -14.99 6.56
CA PHE A 281 5.33 -14.58 5.22
C PHE A 281 5.40 -15.75 4.22
N CYS A 282 4.72 -16.88 4.54
CA CYS A 282 4.58 -18.06 3.69
C CYS A 282 5.90 -18.77 3.34
N GLY A 283 6.92 -18.58 4.19
CA GLY A 283 8.12 -19.38 4.18
C GLY A 283 8.01 -20.57 5.12
N SER A 284 9.11 -21.23 5.36
CA SER A 284 9.25 -22.31 6.34
C SER A 284 10.72 -22.54 6.69
N TYR A 285 10.96 -23.20 7.83
CA TYR A 285 12.30 -23.62 8.23
C TYR A 285 13.34 -22.49 8.09
N ASN A 286 13.03 -21.34 8.72
CA ASN A 286 13.94 -20.19 8.82
C ASN A 286 14.29 -19.52 7.47
N PHE A 287 13.49 -19.68 6.43
CA PHE A 287 13.83 -19.28 5.06
C PHE A 287 15.15 -19.89 4.56
N ASP A 288 15.66 -20.93 5.20
CA ASP A 288 16.97 -21.50 4.96
C ASP A 288 16.90 -22.72 4.04
N ARG A 289 17.79 -22.77 3.07
CA ARG A 289 18.06 -23.96 2.28
C ARG A 289 19.57 -24.13 2.09
N GLY A 290 20.11 -25.19 2.69
CA GLY A 290 21.53 -25.48 2.60
C GLY A 290 22.44 -24.45 3.28
N GLY A 291 22.00 -23.89 4.40
CA GLY A 291 22.74 -22.90 5.20
C GLY A 291 22.70 -21.50 4.64
N LYS A 292 21.73 -21.14 3.79
CA LYS A 292 21.57 -19.81 3.20
C LYS A 292 20.11 -19.40 3.21
N TYR A 293 19.84 -18.11 3.48
CA TYR A 293 18.53 -17.53 3.20
C TYR A 293 18.26 -17.53 1.71
N ILE A 294 17.05 -17.89 1.32
CA ILE A 294 16.61 -17.89 -0.08
C ILE A 294 15.54 -16.84 -0.26
N GLU A 295 15.86 -15.81 -1.02
CA GLU A 295 14.90 -14.79 -1.43
C GLU A 295 13.85 -15.39 -2.37
N PHE A 296 12.61 -14.97 -2.18
CA PHE A 296 11.50 -15.33 -3.06
C PHE A 296 10.47 -14.21 -3.12
N SER A 297 9.78 -14.15 -4.25
CA SER A 297 8.68 -13.22 -4.47
C SER A 297 7.58 -13.98 -5.22
N THR A 298 6.38 -14.03 -4.63
CA THR A 298 5.22 -14.74 -5.17
C THR A 298 4.04 -13.77 -5.27
N PRO A 299 2.92 -14.14 -5.93
CA PRO A 299 1.76 -13.27 -6.01
C PRO A 299 1.24 -12.74 -4.67
N TYR A 300 1.43 -13.48 -3.57
CA TYR A 300 0.81 -13.16 -2.27
C TYR A 300 1.78 -12.92 -1.13
N ALA A 301 3.02 -13.41 -1.19
CA ALA A 301 3.98 -13.29 -0.11
C ALA A 301 5.42 -13.40 -0.60
N GLY A 302 6.37 -12.91 0.20
CA GLY A 302 7.78 -13.03 -0.12
C GLY A 302 8.71 -12.57 0.98
N LEU A 303 9.93 -13.12 0.92
CA LEU A 303 11.16 -12.58 1.45
C LEU A 303 11.93 -12.02 0.24
N HIS A 304 11.63 -10.78 -0.15
CA HIS A 304 12.15 -10.21 -1.39
C HIS A 304 13.51 -9.53 -1.25
N GLN A 305 13.96 -9.32 0.00
CA GLN A 305 15.21 -8.62 0.27
C GLN A 305 15.93 -9.22 1.47
N VAL A 306 17.21 -9.56 1.29
CA VAL A 306 18.15 -9.92 2.36
C VAL A 306 19.42 -9.09 2.20
N ILE A 307 19.70 -8.22 3.15
CA ILE A 307 20.86 -7.32 3.14
C ILE A 307 21.90 -7.82 4.14
N ARG A 308 23.19 -7.72 3.77
CA ARG A 308 24.35 -8.20 4.55
C ARG A 308 24.30 -9.72 4.78
N PRO A 309 24.27 -10.53 3.71
CA PRO A 309 24.14 -11.99 3.79
C PRO A 309 25.47 -12.70 4.08
N ASP A 310 26.22 -12.25 5.07
CA ASP A 310 27.50 -12.86 5.52
C ASP A 310 27.31 -14.21 6.22
N GLY A 311 26.42 -15.03 5.68
CA GLY A 311 25.95 -16.29 6.23
C GLY A 311 24.54 -16.19 6.82
N THR A 312 24.02 -17.29 7.35
CA THR A 312 22.75 -17.33 8.07
C THR A 312 22.97 -17.05 9.56
N TYR A 313 21.92 -16.61 10.23
CA TYR A 313 21.87 -16.50 11.71
C TYR A 313 22.86 -15.50 12.32
N ARG A 314 23.15 -14.41 11.61
CA ARG A 314 24.03 -13.35 12.07
C ARG A 314 23.28 -12.09 12.47
N ALA A 315 23.79 -11.38 13.48
CA ALA A 315 23.32 -10.06 13.84
C ALA A 315 23.54 -9.05 12.70
N ASN A 316 22.79 -7.96 12.73
CA ASN A 316 22.83 -6.88 11.75
C ASN A 316 22.38 -7.23 10.31
N GLN A 317 21.77 -8.40 10.13
CA GLN A 317 21.12 -8.72 8.87
C GLN A 317 19.76 -8.04 8.78
N ARG A 318 19.41 -7.58 7.58
CA ARG A 318 18.17 -6.87 7.28
C ARG A 318 17.33 -7.67 6.29
N PHE A 319 16.04 -7.70 6.54
CA PHE A 319 15.07 -8.46 5.77
C PHE A 319 13.94 -7.56 5.31
N GLY A 320 13.54 -7.70 4.05
CA GLY A 320 12.31 -7.13 3.50
C GLY A 320 11.33 -8.26 3.19
N MET A 321 10.12 -8.17 3.74
CA MET A 321 9.09 -9.21 3.63
C MET A 321 7.75 -8.59 3.32
N TYR A 322 6.87 -9.34 2.65
CA TYR A 322 5.48 -8.93 2.44
C TYR A 322 4.53 -10.13 2.48
N ARG A 323 3.29 -9.86 2.91
CA ARG A 323 2.15 -10.77 2.81
C ARG A 323 0.91 -10.01 2.39
N TRP A 324 0.21 -10.52 1.38
CA TRP A 324 -1.08 -10.01 0.91
C TRP A 324 -2.19 -11.02 1.19
N HIS A 325 -3.23 -10.58 1.89
CA HIS A 325 -4.44 -11.35 2.18
C HIS A 325 -5.52 -11.06 1.13
N ILE A 326 -5.24 -11.35 -0.15
CA ILE A 326 -6.15 -11.08 -1.26
C ILE A 326 -7.27 -12.14 -1.33
N THR A 327 -6.89 -13.42 -1.18
CA THR A 327 -7.84 -14.54 -1.19
C THR A 327 -8.36 -14.91 0.19
N ASP A 328 -7.68 -14.42 1.23
CA ASP A 328 -7.93 -14.70 2.65
C ASP A 328 -8.00 -13.41 3.49
N PRO A 329 -8.78 -12.37 3.08
CA PRO A 329 -8.85 -11.10 3.82
C PRO A 329 -9.34 -11.33 5.24
N ILE A 330 -8.69 -10.65 6.20
CA ILE A 330 -8.98 -10.79 7.62
C ILE A 330 -10.05 -9.78 7.99
N ARG A 331 -11.31 -10.23 8.07
CA ARG A 331 -12.49 -9.41 8.27
C ARG A 331 -12.73 -9.09 9.72
N PHE A 332 -13.10 -7.85 10.01
CA PHE A 332 -13.52 -7.37 11.33
C PHE A 332 -14.76 -6.49 11.22
N GLU A 333 -15.60 -6.51 12.25
CA GLU A 333 -16.87 -5.75 12.29
C GLU A 333 -16.79 -4.50 13.18
N LYS A 334 -15.89 -4.48 14.17
CA LYS A 334 -15.85 -3.41 15.18
C LYS A 334 -14.48 -2.80 15.39
N ASP A 335 -13.45 -3.59 15.44
CA ASP A 335 -12.08 -3.14 15.69
C ASP A 335 -11.04 -4.17 15.28
N LEU A 336 -9.81 -3.66 15.06
CA LEU A 336 -8.66 -4.48 14.75
C LEU A 336 -7.40 -3.90 15.40
N LYS A 337 -6.59 -4.81 15.97
CA LYS A 337 -5.21 -4.61 16.36
C LYS A 337 -4.36 -5.77 15.85
N VAL A 338 -3.19 -5.48 15.28
CA VAL A 338 -2.26 -6.49 14.78
C VAL A 338 -0.89 -6.28 15.43
N THR A 339 -0.34 -7.35 16.00
CA THR A 339 0.99 -7.35 16.63
C THR A 339 1.81 -8.53 16.13
N ILE A 340 3.13 -8.44 16.25
CA ILE A 340 4.04 -9.57 16.04
C ILE A 340 5.09 -9.60 17.14
N GLN A 341 5.45 -10.79 17.61
CA GLN A 341 6.49 -10.97 18.62
C GLN A 341 7.88 -10.85 17.99
N ASP A 342 8.80 -10.20 18.68
CA ASP A 342 10.23 -10.18 18.33
C ASP A 342 10.94 -11.32 19.11
N LEU A 343 10.97 -12.51 18.50
CA LEU A 343 11.32 -13.74 19.18
C LEU A 343 12.28 -14.62 18.37
N GLY A 344 13.32 -15.12 19.00
CA GLY A 344 14.29 -16.04 18.40
C GLY A 344 14.75 -17.11 19.39
N TRP A 345 15.96 -17.67 19.19
CA TRP A 345 16.47 -18.77 20.00
C TRP A 345 17.68 -18.42 20.85
N ARG A 346 17.70 -18.92 22.10
CA ARG A 346 18.87 -19.03 22.97
C ARG A 346 19.71 -20.26 22.65
N ALA A 347 20.95 -20.30 23.19
CA ALA A 347 21.85 -21.42 23.02
C ALA A 347 21.33 -22.72 23.67
N ASP A 348 20.57 -22.60 24.74
CA ASP A 348 19.99 -23.68 25.50
C ASP A 348 18.61 -24.14 25.02
N ARG A 349 18.22 -23.76 23.80
CA ARG A 349 16.94 -24.10 23.17
C ARG A 349 15.69 -23.47 23.83
N ARG A 350 15.86 -22.40 24.59
CA ARG A 350 14.73 -21.57 25.03
C ARG A 350 14.53 -20.41 24.04
N TYR A 351 13.34 -19.89 23.98
CA TYR A 351 13.07 -18.68 23.22
C TYR A 351 13.81 -17.47 23.79
N LEU A 352 14.21 -16.58 22.89
CA LEU A 352 14.86 -15.32 23.19
C LEU A 352 13.96 -14.17 22.75
N ALA A 353 13.41 -13.41 23.69
CA ALA A 353 12.85 -12.11 23.35
C ALA A 353 13.98 -11.18 22.87
N GLN A 354 13.83 -10.65 21.67
CA GLN A 354 14.86 -9.86 21.01
C GLN A 354 14.62 -8.35 21.16
N ARG A 355 15.45 -7.55 20.50
CA ARG A 355 15.37 -6.09 20.45
C ARG A 355 15.75 -5.63 19.04
N SER A 356 14.97 -6.02 18.09
CA SER A 356 15.18 -5.73 16.67
C SER A 356 14.74 -4.30 16.30
N ASP A 357 15.26 -3.79 15.18
CA ASP A 357 14.66 -2.64 14.51
C ASP A 357 13.60 -3.14 13.54
N ILE A 358 12.35 -2.80 13.78
CA ILE A 358 11.22 -3.27 12.96
C ILE A 358 10.42 -2.08 12.49
N SER A 359 10.16 -2.00 11.18
CA SER A 359 9.17 -1.12 10.59
C SER A 359 8.20 -1.90 9.70
N SER A 360 6.99 -1.39 9.57
CA SER A 360 5.96 -2.03 8.74
C SER A 360 4.97 -1.02 8.17
N VAL A 361 4.33 -1.41 7.06
CA VAL A 361 3.11 -0.81 6.57
C VAL A 361 1.99 -1.84 6.65
N ALA A 362 0.93 -1.50 7.38
CA ALA A 362 -0.32 -2.25 7.39
C ALA A 362 -1.22 -1.75 6.28
N PHE A 363 -1.88 -2.66 5.55
CA PHE A 363 -2.82 -2.34 4.48
C PHE A 363 -4.19 -2.94 4.80
N TRP A 364 -5.26 -2.10 4.70
CA TRP A 364 -6.61 -2.56 4.95
C TRP A 364 -7.65 -1.72 4.20
N TYR A 365 -8.86 -2.23 4.13
CA TYR A 365 -10.05 -1.49 3.72
C TYR A 365 -10.98 -1.33 4.90
N GLN A 366 -11.56 -0.13 5.09
CA GLN A 366 -12.60 0.10 6.08
C GLN A 366 -13.60 1.15 5.63
N GLN A 367 -14.75 1.16 6.30
CA GLN A 367 -15.72 2.24 6.18
C GLN A 367 -15.21 3.50 6.89
N GLU A 368 -15.43 4.67 6.27
CA GLU A 368 -15.14 5.96 6.89
C GLU A 368 -16.28 6.38 7.87
N PRO A 369 -15.99 7.21 8.88
CA PRO A 369 -14.69 7.85 9.17
C PRO A 369 -13.73 6.91 9.92
N HIS A 370 -12.43 7.01 9.62
CA HIS A 370 -11.40 6.34 10.38
C HIS A 370 -10.91 7.18 11.57
N ARG A 371 -10.15 6.59 12.48
CA ARG A 371 -9.45 7.32 13.54
C ARG A 371 -8.14 7.91 13.03
N THR A 372 -7.81 9.10 13.52
CA THR A 372 -6.51 9.73 13.29
C THR A 372 -5.36 8.75 13.57
N PHE A 373 -4.43 8.63 12.65
CA PHE A 373 -3.24 7.82 12.80
C PHE A 373 -2.32 8.39 13.89
N PRO A 374 -1.49 7.55 14.54
CA PRO A 374 -0.36 8.06 15.31
C PRO A 374 0.51 8.96 14.45
N GLU A 375 1.11 9.97 15.04
CA GLU A 375 2.10 10.80 14.36
C GLU A 375 3.22 9.93 13.76
N LEU A 376 3.66 10.29 12.55
CA LEU A 376 4.83 9.66 11.95
C LEU A 376 6.06 9.92 12.85
N PRO A 377 7.02 8.98 12.91
CA PRO A 377 8.30 9.21 13.56
C PRO A 377 8.97 10.47 13.00
N SER A 378 9.79 11.12 13.84
CA SER A 378 10.60 12.26 13.40
C SER A 378 11.50 11.88 12.21
N LYS A 379 12.03 12.87 11.48
CA LYS A 379 12.98 12.61 10.38
C LYS A 379 14.16 11.75 10.87
N ASP A 380 14.69 12.02 12.06
CA ASP A 380 15.82 11.27 12.63
C ASP A 380 15.41 9.82 12.98
N ASP A 381 14.20 9.63 13.48
CA ASP A 381 13.66 8.29 13.78
C ASP A 381 13.21 7.52 12.53
N LEU A 382 13.04 8.19 11.40
CA LEU A 382 12.81 7.55 10.09
C LEU A 382 14.10 7.08 9.44
N GLU A 383 15.25 7.65 9.79
CA GLU A 383 16.53 7.36 9.14
C GLU A 383 16.91 5.89 9.25
N VAL A 384 17.44 5.34 8.15
CA VAL A 384 18.04 3.99 8.08
C VAL A 384 19.47 4.12 7.59
N ASN A 385 20.43 3.59 8.37
CA ASN A 385 21.88 3.64 8.11
C ASN A 385 22.43 2.26 7.76
#